data_381de161b40f35a120ef4a8960434bb5
#
_entry.id   381de161b40f35a120ef4a8960434bb5
#
_cell.length_a   1.000
_cell.length_b   1.000
_cell.length_c   1.000
_cell.angle_alpha   90.00
_cell.angle_beta   90.00
_cell.angle_gamma   90.00
#
_symmetry.space_group_name_H-M   'P 1'
#
loop_
_entity.id
_entity.type
_entity.pdbx_description
1 polymer ?
#
loop_
_entity_poly.entity_id
_entity_poly.type
_entity_poly.pdbx_seq_one_letter_code
_entity_poly.pdbx_strand_id
1 'polypeptide(L)'
;MCHLSRGCLRSWLVACLVLTVCTGTPRVLAAALVTQEEINSVRVYKKMANATVLIASAYVSAHHIAQASGKGIGSGVLIDEQGSIVTNAHVVEGASNITVTLHDGTRFPAELIGTDPQSDVALLHVTLPQEQHAPAQLGDSDKLEIGQKVLAIGHPFGLGYAFSTGIVSGFGKLLETKQEVFQERVIQTTTPINPGNSGGPLVDSEDRVVGINSAILMGAQNIGFAIPINTVKSIVTELRTNGRVIRPWLGIKGKFVTDEVRNLIALPLVSGLLIIDVEDGSPAQTIGLRAGELDVTIEGEPWVLGGDILVAVSGEDVKTSEQYAKVLRQLKAKQSIDLTLFRDGTRRTLTVTLGERPTPPSPPQHPKIEVPPVVPQGLEFVPF
;
A
#
# COMPACT_ATOMS: atom_id res chain seq x y z
N MET A 1 35.03 -52.38 -91.39
CA MET A 1 33.75 -51.75 -91.26
C MET A 1 33.31 -51.88 -89.81
N CYS A 2 33.18 -50.83 -89.12
CA CYS A 2 32.34 -50.39 -88.05
C CYS A 2 33.08 -49.51 -87.06
N HIS A 3 32.67 -48.29 -87.03
CA HIS A 3 33.14 -47.20 -86.15
C HIS A 3 32.77 -47.49 -84.68
N LEU A 4 33.70 -47.32 -83.75
CA LEU A 4 33.46 -47.18 -82.36
C LEU A 4 33.70 -45.73 -81.91
N SER A 5 32.63 -45.09 -81.54
CA SER A 5 32.59 -43.69 -81.16
C SER A 5 33.16 -43.47 -79.77
N ARG A 6 34.02 -42.49 -79.67
CA ARG A 6 34.55 -41.91 -78.43
C ARG A 6 33.44 -41.08 -77.74
N GLY A 7 32.95 -41.51 -76.66
CA GLY A 7 31.92 -40.71 -75.94
C GLY A 7 31.49 -41.22 -74.57
N CYS A 8 32.43 -41.58 -73.70
CA CYS A 8 32.02 -42.03 -72.37
C CYS A 8 33.07 -41.79 -71.26
N LEU A 9 33.77 -40.64 -71.30
CA LEU A 9 34.78 -40.35 -70.26
C LEU A 9 34.69 -38.92 -69.69
N ARG A 10 33.56 -38.21 -69.90
CA ARG A 10 33.43 -36.84 -69.41
C ARG A 10 32.32 -36.64 -68.37
N SER A 11 31.58 -37.67 -67.95
CA SER A 11 30.43 -37.53 -67.07
C SER A 11 30.70 -37.90 -65.61
N TRP A 12 31.89 -38.30 -65.24
CA TRP A 12 32.18 -38.73 -63.83
C TRP A 12 33.00 -37.71 -63.01
N LEU A 13 33.41 -36.59 -63.58
CA LEU A 13 34.18 -35.57 -62.85
C LEU A 13 33.34 -34.36 -62.39
N VAL A 14 32.08 -34.29 -62.78
CA VAL A 14 31.17 -33.20 -62.34
C VAL A 14 30.32 -33.60 -61.14
N ALA A 15 30.19 -34.90 -60.86
CA ALA A 15 29.36 -35.39 -59.73
C ALA A 15 30.05 -35.34 -58.35
N CYS A 16 31.39 -35.16 -58.27
CA CYS A 16 32.12 -35.12 -57.00
C CYS A 16 32.36 -33.71 -56.42
N LEU A 17 32.00 -32.65 -57.18
CA LEU A 17 32.26 -31.27 -56.73
C LEU A 17 31.04 -30.57 -56.09
N VAL A 18 29.88 -31.22 -56.04
CA VAL A 18 28.64 -30.63 -55.48
C VAL A 18 28.28 -31.16 -54.07
N LEU A 19 29.02 -32.10 -53.52
CA LEU A 19 28.69 -32.72 -52.24
C LEU A 19 29.52 -32.22 -51.04
N THR A 20 30.31 -31.14 -51.19
CA THR A 20 31.15 -30.67 -50.05
C THR A 20 30.78 -29.27 -49.55
N VAL A 21 29.59 -28.73 -49.89
CA VAL A 21 29.20 -27.36 -49.48
C VAL A 21 27.95 -27.32 -48.57
N CYS A 22 27.43 -28.43 -48.12
CA CYS A 22 26.21 -28.39 -47.27
C CYS A 22 26.34 -29.12 -45.90
N THR A 23 27.45 -28.93 -45.19
CA THR A 23 27.48 -29.32 -43.76
C THR A 23 27.84 -28.15 -42.83
N GLY A 24 27.59 -26.93 -43.27
CA GLY A 24 27.48 -25.76 -42.40
C GLY A 24 26.04 -25.65 -41.95
N THR A 25 25.65 -26.38 -40.90
CA THR A 25 24.42 -26.02 -40.16
C THR A 25 24.55 -24.56 -39.74
N PRO A 26 23.65 -23.65 -40.17
CA PRO A 26 23.63 -22.33 -39.61
C PRO A 26 23.36 -22.55 -38.09
N ARG A 27 24.37 -22.34 -37.26
CA ARG A 27 24.14 -22.01 -35.87
C ARG A 27 23.36 -20.71 -35.92
N VAL A 28 22.03 -20.81 -35.94
CA VAL A 28 21.17 -19.72 -35.52
C VAL A 28 21.54 -19.49 -34.07
N LEU A 29 22.49 -18.58 -33.81
CA LEU A 29 22.56 -17.93 -32.52
C LEU A 29 21.19 -17.26 -32.38
N ALA A 30 20.31 -17.92 -31.64
CA ALA A 30 19.17 -17.24 -31.10
C ALA A 30 19.75 -16.17 -30.15
N ALA A 31 20.04 -15.01 -30.69
CA ALA A 31 20.23 -13.82 -29.91
C ALA A 31 18.92 -13.68 -29.14
N ALA A 32 18.96 -13.91 -27.83
CA ALA A 32 17.84 -13.63 -26.97
C ALA A 32 17.51 -12.16 -27.25
N LEU A 33 16.35 -11.91 -27.87
CA LEU A 33 15.84 -10.56 -28.11
C LEU A 33 15.42 -10.01 -26.77
N VAL A 34 16.40 -9.48 -26.02
CA VAL A 34 16.15 -8.81 -24.75
C VAL A 34 15.81 -7.37 -25.07
N THR A 35 14.58 -7.00 -24.87
CA THR A 35 14.12 -5.62 -25.06
C THR A 35 14.67 -4.70 -23.96
N GLN A 36 14.71 -3.39 -24.20
CA GLN A 36 15.09 -2.41 -23.17
C GLN A 36 14.16 -2.50 -21.95
N GLU A 37 12.91 -2.89 -22.19
CA GLU A 37 11.91 -3.11 -21.17
C GLU A 37 12.27 -4.30 -20.25
N GLU A 38 12.70 -5.41 -20.84
CA GLU A 38 13.15 -6.59 -20.07
C GLU A 38 14.43 -6.30 -19.30
N ILE A 39 15.40 -5.60 -19.93
CA ILE A 39 16.63 -5.18 -19.25
C ILE A 39 16.31 -4.31 -18.03
N ASN A 40 15.43 -3.33 -18.20
CA ASN A 40 14.98 -2.47 -17.11
C ASN A 40 14.31 -3.28 -15.99
N SER A 41 13.36 -4.14 -16.33
CA SER A 41 12.63 -4.95 -15.34
C SER A 41 13.56 -5.88 -14.54
N VAL A 42 14.50 -6.55 -15.22
CA VAL A 42 15.49 -7.41 -14.58
C VAL A 42 16.43 -6.61 -13.68
N ARG A 43 16.85 -5.43 -14.09
CA ARG A 43 17.69 -4.53 -13.30
C ARG A 43 16.98 -4.08 -12.02
N VAL A 44 15.75 -3.58 -12.17
CA VAL A 44 14.91 -3.15 -11.02
C VAL A 44 14.73 -4.28 -10.04
N TYR A 45 14.35 -5.49 -10.52
CA TYR A 45 14.18 -6.66 -9.67
C TYR A 45 15.44 -6.98 -8.87
N LYS A 46 16.59 -7.12 -9.55
CA LYS A 46 17.87 -7.49 -8.91
C LYS A 46 18.27 -6.51 -7.81
N LYS A 47 18.03 -5.22 -8.02
CA LYS A 47 18.36 -4.18 -7.04
C LYS A 47 17.39 -4.20 -5.87
N MET A 48 16.10 -4.26 -6.15
CA MET A 48 15.06 -4.15 -5.13
C MET A 48 14.84 -5.42 -4.32
N ALA A 49 15.18 -6.61 -4.86
CA ALA A 49 15.07 -7.87 -4.15
C ALA A 49 15.88 -7.86 -2.82
N ASN A 50 17.04 -7.20 -2.81
CA ASN A 50 17.87 -7.09 -1.61
C ASN A 50 17.29 -6.14 -0.54
N ALA A 51 16.48 -5.18 -0.95
CA ALA A 51 15.80 -4.27 -0.02
C ALA A 51 14.40 -4.75 0.38
N THR A 52 13.86 -5.77 -0.31
CA THR A 52 12.56 -6.36 -0.02
C THR A 52 12.72 -7.54 0.92
N VAL A 53 11.94 -7.58 1.98
CA VAL A 53 12.01 -8.64 2.98
C VAL A 53 10.67 -9.36 3.12
N LEU A 54 10.72 -10.63 3.52
CA LEU A 54 9.55 -11.36 3.98
C LEU A 54 9.32 -11.07 5.46
N ILE A 55 8.07 -10.78 5.83
CA ILE A 55 7.65 -10.62 7.21
C ILE A 55 6.71 -11.77 7.57
N ALA A 56 7.05 -12.47 8.64
CA ALA A 56 6.23 -13.49 9.26
C ALA A 56 5.86 -13.05 10.68
N SER A 57 4.57 -12.88 10.92
CA SER A 57 4.02 -12.54 12.23
C SER A 57 3.34 -13.76 12.85
N ALA A 58 3.66 -14.07 14.10
CA ALA A 58 3.05 -15.15 14.85
C ALA A 58 2.10 -14.59 15.91
N TYR A 59 0.92 -15.20 16.04
CA TYR A 59 -0.12 -14.82 17.00
C TYR A 59 -0.27 -15.96 18.03
N VAL A 60 -0.35 -15.59 19.31
CA VAL A 60 -0.65 -16.52 20.39
C VAL A 60 -2.09 -16.30 20.83
N SER A 61 -2.95 -17.30 20.63
CA SER A 61 -4.32 -17.25 21.17
C SER A 61 -4.32 -17.65 22.64
N ALA A 62 -4.93 -16.82 23.50
CA ALA A 62 -5.06 -17.07 24.93
C ALA A 62 -5.91 -18.33 25.26
N HIS A 63 -6.66 -18.87 24.29
CA HIS A 63 -7.56 -20.01 24.49
C HIS A 63 -6.99 -21.36 24.08
N HIS A 64 -5.83 -21.41 23.43
CA HIS A 64 -5.20 -22.64 22.99
C HIS A 64 -3.69 -22.61 23.20
N ILE A 65 -3.24 -22.99 24.40
CA ILE A 65 -1.82 -23.09 24.78
C ILE A 65 -1.05 -24.12 23.92
N ALA A 66 -1.74 -24.90 23.10
CA ALA A 66 -1.13 -26.00 22.32
C ALA A 66 -1.11 -25.78 20.79
N GLN A 67 -1.69 -24.72 20.24
CA GLN A 67 -1.65 -24.46 18.80
C GLN A 67 -1.27 -23.00 18.54
N ALA A 68 -0.13 -22.80 17.89
CA ALA A 68 0.23 -21.50 17.29
C ALA A 68 -0.83 -21.15 16.24
N SER A 69 -1.77 -20.31 16.61
CA SER A 69 -2.97 -20.04 15.83
C SER A 69 -2.71 -18.82 14.95
N GLY A 70 -2.39 -19.07 13.70
CA GLY A 70 -2.32 -18.05 12.68
C GLY A 70 -0.90 -17.51 12.45
N LYS A 71 -0.53 -17.46 11.18
CA LYS A 71 0.67 -16.75 10.71
C LYS A 71 0.21 -15.69 9.74
N GLY A 72 0.46 -14.43 10.05
CA GLY A 72 0.42 -13.36 9.07
C GLY A 72 1.69 -13.44 8.22
N ILE A 73 1.54 -13.36 6.91
CA ILE A 73 2.67 -13.32 5.97
C ILE A 73 2.49 -12.09 5.08
N GLY A 74 3.53 -11.29 5.00
CA GLY A 74 3.59 -10.12 4.14
C GLY A 74 5.00 -9.80 3.72
N SER A 75 5.17 -8.68 3.10
CA SER A 75 6.47 -8.14 2.68
C SER A 75 6.80 -6.86 3.45
N GLY A 76 8.05 -6.44 3.38
CA GLY A 76 8.51 -5.16 3.90
C GLY A 76 9.61 -4.58 3.03
N VAL A 77 9.94 -3.34 3.29
CA VAL A 77 11.00 -2.60 2.60
C VAL A 77 12.01 -2.08 3.62
N LEU A 78 13.25 -2.46 3.48
CA LEU A 78 14.37 -1.86 4.23
C LEU A 78 14.62 -0.45 3.68
N ILE A 79 14.51 0.57 4.52
CA ILE A 79 14.51 1.98 4.09
C ILE A 79 15.77 2.75 4.50
N ASP A 80 16.58 2.20 5.39
CA ASP A 80 17.84 2.81 5.83
C ASP A 80 18.85 1.78 6.34
N GLU A 81 20.07 2.24 6.55
CA GLU A 81 21.19 1.42 7.06
C GLU A 81 21.06 1.09 8.55
N GLN A 82 20.13 1.73 9.25
CA GLN A 82 19.85 1.47 10.66
C GLN A 82 18.96 0.25 10.87
N GLY A 83 18.50 -0.40 9.79
CA GLY A 83 17.64 -1.57 9.86
C GLY A 83 16.15 -1.23 10.02
N SER A 84 15.74 -0.02 9.64
CA SER A 84 14.32 0.33 9.63
C SER A 84 13.61 -0.31 8.44
N ILE A 85 12.49 -0.98 8.72
CA ILE A 85 11.67 -1.66 7.72
C ILE A 85 10.26 -1.10 7.78
N VAL A 86 9.73 -0.71 6.63
CA VAL A 86 8.33 -0.32 6.47
C VAL A 86 7.53 -1.52 5.96
N THR A 87 6.35 -1.70 6.51
CA THR A 87 5.35 -2.68 6.06
C THR A 87 3.94 -2.15 6.29
N ASN A 88 2.91 -2.96 6.01
CA ASN A 88 1.54 -2.61 6.37
C ASN A 88 1.24 -2.90 7.85
N ALA A 89 0.36 -2.09 8.44
CA ALA A 89 -0.07 -2.28 9.82
C ALA A 89 -0.78 -3.63 10.01
N HIS A 90 -1.66 -4.01 9.08
CA HIS A 90 -2.40 -5.28 9.12
C HIS A 90 -1.49 -6.53 9.07
N VAL A 91 -0.26 -6.42 8.51
CA VAL A 91 0.70 -7.54 8.47
C VAL A 91 1.22 -7.90 9.85
N VAL A 92 1.30 -6.91 10.75
CA VAL A 92 1.88 -7.05 12.09
C VAL A 92 0.88 -6.84 13.22
N GLU A 93 -0.37 -6.56 12.91
CA GLU A 93 -1.43 -6.31 13.90
C GLU A 93 -1.59 -7.49 14.85
N GLY A 94 -1.52 -7.24 16.16
CA GLY A 94 -1.67 -8.28 17.21
C GLY A 94 -0.56 -9.32 17.26
N ALA A 95 0.53 -9.16 16.49
CA ALA A 95 1.64 -10.11 16.48
C ALA A 95 2.37 -10.12 17.82
N SER A 96 2.58 -11.32 18.38
CA SER A 96 3.43 -11.51 19.56
C SER A 96 4.93 -11.61 19.19
N ASN A 97 5.23 -12.14 18.01
CA ASN A 97 6.58 -12.23 17.47
C ASN A 97 6.57 -11.88 15.99
N ILE A 98 7.56 -11.10 15.58
CA ILE A 98 7.77 -10.71 14.18
C ILE A 98 9.14 -11.20 13.76
N THR A 99 9.19 -11.93 12.65
CA THR A 99 10.43 -12.41 12.03
C THR A 99 10.56 -11.83 10.64
N VAL A 100 11.71 -11.24 10.36
CA VAL A 100 12.09 -10.75 9.04
C VAL A 100 13.04 -11.74 8.40
N THR A 101 12.79 -12.07 7.14
CA THR A 101 13.70 -12.92 6.33
C THR A 101 14.21 -12.10 5.16
N LEU A 102 15.52 -12.01 5.03
CA LEU A 102 16.21 -11.33 3.93
C LEU A 102 16.17 -12.14 2.63
N HIS A 103 16.65 -11.54 1.54
CA HIS A 103 16.68 -12.18 0.22
C HIS A 103 17.56 -13.47 0.19
N ASP A 104 18.61 -13.53 0.99
CA ASP A 104 19.48 -14.70 1.12
C ASP A 104 18.90 -15.81 2.01
N GLY A 105 17.70 -15.62 2.58
CA GLY A 105 17.03 -16.54 3.48
C GLY A 105 17.41 -16.38 4.95
N THR A 106 18.32 -15.47 5.30
CA THR A 106 18.71 -15.20 6.69
C THR A 106 17.55 -14.57 7.46
N ARG A 107 17.32 -15.03 8.69
CA ARG A 107 16.17 -14.63 9.53
C ARG A 107 16.63 -13.83 10.73
N PHE A 108 15.90 -12.76 11.02
CA PHE A 108 16.14 -11.90 12.16
C PHE A 108 14.84 -11.63 12.92
N PRO A 109 14.88 -11.56 14.26
CA PRO A 109 13.76 -11.02 15.03
C PRO A 109 13.62 -9.52 14.74
N ALA A 110 12.39 -9.05 14.63
CA ALA A 110 12.09 -7.65 14.42
C ALA A 110 11.34 -7.06 15.60
N GLU A 111 11.64 -5.81 15.92
CA GLU A 111 10.93 -5.01 16.93
C GLU A 111 9.92 -4.10 16.24
N LEU A 112 8.69 -4.05 16.77
CA LEU A 112 7.69 -3.10 16.31
C LEU A 112 7.93 -1.75 16.97
N ILE A 113 8.33 -0.75 16.18
CA ILE A 113 8.55 0.63 16.64
C ILE A 113 7.21 1.36 16.80
N GLY A 114 6.29 1.15 15.86
CA GLY A 114 4.95 1.71 15.93
C GLY A 114 4.12 1.39 14.70
N THR A 115 2.82 1.68 14.82
CA THR A 115 1.85 1.47 13.73
C THR A 115 0.96 2.68 13.55
N ASP A 116 0.48 2.84 12.34
CA ASP A 116 -0.63 3.69 11.97
C ASP A 116 -1.69 2.87 11.22
N PRO A 117 -2.67 2.32 11.95
CA PRO A 117 -3.71 1.49 11.35
C PRO A 117 -4.57 2.25 10.32
N GLN A 118 -4.74 3.55 10.48
CA GLN A 118 -5.55 4.36 9.58
C GLN A 118 -4.95 4.47 8.18
N SER A 119 -3.63 4.64 8.08
CA SER A 119 -2.90 4.67 6.80
C SER A 119 -2.35 3.29 6.43
N ASP A 120 -2.60 2.26 7.25
CA ASP A 120 -2.08 0.90 7.07
C ASP A 120 -0.55 0.84 6.96
N VAL A 121 0.18 1.58 7.80
CA VAL A 121 1.65 1.62 7.83
C VAL A 121 2.16 1.15 9.18
N ALA A 122 3.20 0.32 9.17
CA ALA A 122 3.97 -0.07 10.35
C ALA A 122 5.47 0.16 10.11
N LEU A 123 6.16 0.52 11.18
CA LEU A 123 7.62 0.65 11.23
C LEU A 123 8.20 -0.43 12.14
N LEU A 124 9.09 -1.24 11.59
CA LEU A 124 9.86 -2.23 12.31
C LEU A 124 11.32 -1.82 12.39
N HIS A 125 12.02 -2.37 13.35
CA HIS A 125 13.47 -2.30 13.47
C HIS A 125 14.07 -3.70 13.54
N VAL A 126 15.19 -3.91 12.83
CA VAL A 126 15.97 -5.14 12.82
C VAL A 126 17.44 -4.80 12.99
N THR A 127 18.12 -5.47 13.91
CA THR A 127 19.58 -5.36 14.01
C THR A 127 20.23 -6.26 12.96
N LEU A 128 20.75 -5.64 11.90
CA LEU A 128 21.40 -6.33 10.78
C LEU A 128 22.92 -6.16 10.86
N PRO A 129 23.72 -7.17 10.43
CA PRO A 129 25.16 -7.03 10.22
C PRO A 129 25.43 -6.01 9.09
N GLN A 130 26.43 -5.15 9.25
CA GLN A 130 26.70 -4.04 8.31
C GLN A 130 26.91 -4.44 6.84
N GLU A 131 27.34 -5.66 6.57
CA GLU A 131 27.63 -6.17 5.23
C GLU A 131 26.41 -6.69 4.47
N GLN A 132 25.24 -6.73 5.10
CA GLN A 132 24.02 -7.37 4.54
C GLN A 132 22.92 -6.37 4.15
N HIS A 133 23.20 -5.07 4.12
CA HIS A 133 22.15 -4.07 3.90
C HIS A 133 22.28 -3.39 2.53
N ALA A 134 21.19 -3.37 1.82
CA ALA A 134 21.03 -2.56 0.63
C ALA A 134 19.66 -1.85 0.74
N PRO A 135 19.55 -0.77 1.52
CA PRO A 135 18.27 -0.07 1.68
C PRO A 135 17.76 0.48 0.35
N ALA A 136 16.44 0.50 0.22
CA ALA A 136 15.78 1.03 -0.97
C ALA A 136 15.91 2.56 -1.02
N GLN A 137 16.11 3.09 -2.21
CA GLN A 137 15.98 4.51 -2.45
C GLN A 137 14.49 4.89 -2.48
N LEU A 138 14.09 5.85 -1.63
CA LEU A 138 12.74 6.38 -1.62
C LEU A 138 12.58 7.48 -2.67
N GLY A 139 11.59 7.31 -3.54
CA GLY A 139 11.24 8.26 -4.60
C GLY A 139 10.37 9.43 -4.11
N ASP A 140 9.59 9.99 -5.04
CA ASP A 140 8.66 11.09 -4.81
C ASP A 140 7.32 10.76 -5.48
N SER A 141 6.33 10.39 -4.66
CA SER A 141 5.01 9.97 -5.15
C SER A 141 4.17 11.11 -5.71
N ASP A 142 4.53 12.38 -5.42
CA ASP A 142 3.78 13.53 -5.94
C ASP A 142 4.12 13.85 -7.40
N LYS A 143 5.24 13.26 -7.89
CA LYS A 143 5.68 13.38 -9.29
C LYS A 143 5.19 12.24 -10.18
N LEU A 144 4.43 11.29 -9.64
CA LEU A 144 3.88 10.21 -10.44
C LEU A 144 2.82 10.70 -11.42
N GLU A 145 2.86 10.17 -12.62
CA GLU A 145 1.90 10.44 -13.68
C GLU A 145 1.11 9.18 -14.06
N ILE A 146 -0.16 9.36 -14.44
CA ILE A 146 -0.99 8.27 -14.96
C ILE A 146 -0.36 7.74 -16.26
N GLY A 147 -0.23 6.41 -16.37
CA GLY A 147 0.47 5.75 -17.47
C GLY A 147 1.94 5.45 -17.18
N GLN A 148 2.53 6.01 -16.12
CA GLN A 148 3.90 5.73 -15.72
C GLN A 148 4.04 4.27 -15.30
N LYS A 149 5.09 3.58 -15.80
CA LYS A 149 5.41 2.21 -15.42
C LYS A 149 5.77 2.12 -13.95
N VAL A 150 5.19 1.11 -13.28
CA VAL A 150 5.53 0.72 -11.91
C VAL A 150 5.62 -0.79 -11.79
N LEU A 151 6.38 -1.24 -10.80
CA LEU A 151 6.69 -2.64 -10.58
C LEU A 151 6.47 -2.95 -9.09
N ALA A 152 5.79 -4.04 -8.78
CA ALA A 152 5.59 -4.50 -7.41
C ALA A 152 6.47 -5.71 -7.13
N ILE A 153 7.08 -5.71 -5.95
CA ILE A 153 7.90 -6.81 -5.48
C ILE A 153 7.35 -7.25 -4.13
N GLY A 154 7.33 -8.54 -3.89
CA GLY A 154 6.91 -9.10 -2.61
C GLY A 154 7.33 -10.55 -2.48
N HIS A 155 6.94 -11.17 -1.39
CA HIS A 155 7.26 -12.55 -1.07
C HIS A 155 5.98 -13.35 -0.76
N PRO A 156 5.13 -13.61 -1.78
CA PRO A 156 3.85 -14.25 -1.56
C PRO A 156 4.01 -15.65 -0.97
N PHE A 157 3.28 -15.91 0.11
CA PHE A 157 3.21 -17.21 0.78
C PHE A 157 4.54 -17.82 1.25
N GLY A 158 5.65 -17.05 1.26
CA GLY A 158 6.96 -17.60 1.60
C GLY A 158 7.54 -18.55 0.53
N LEU A 159 6.93 -18.62 -0.65
CA LEU A 159 7.33 -19.53 -1.73
C LEU A 159 8.41 -18.97 -2.65
N GLY A 160 8.87 -17.75 -2.40
CA GLY A 160 9.86 -17.04 -3.20
C GLY A 160 9.39 -15.62 -3.55
N TYR A 161 10.30 -14.84 -4.11
CA TYR A 161 9.97 -13.47 -4.53
C TYR A 161 9.05 -13.47 -5.75
N ALA A 162 7.97 -12.71 -5.67
CA ALA A 162 7.11 -12.40 -6.80
C ALA A 162 7.42 -10.99 -7.31
N PHE A 163 7.42 -10.88 -8.62
CA PHE A 163 7.64 -9.64 -9.34
C PHE A 163 6.52 -9.46 -10.36
N SER A 164 5.90 -8.31 -10.34
CA SER A 164 4.85 -7.96 -11.28
C SER A 164 5.03 -6.54 -11.78
N THR A 165 4.56 -6.26 -13.00
CA THR A 165 4.69 -4.96 -13.66
C THR A 165 3.35 -4.47 -14.15
N GLY A 166 3.17 -3.17 -14.13
CA GLY A 166 1.98 -2.48 -14.59
C GLY A 166 2.24 -0.98 -14.71
N ILE A 167 1.18 -0.19 -14.62
CA ILE A 167 1.24 1.26 -14.69
C ILE A 167 0.46 1.90 -13.54
N VAL A 168 0.75 3.14 -13.24
CA VAL A 168 -0.14 4.01 -12.45
C VAL A 168 -1.40 4.23 -13.29
N SER A 169 -2.53 3.71 -12.83
CA SER A 169 -3.83 3.84 -13.53
C SER A 169 -4.65 5.01 -13.03
N GLY A 170 -4.32 5.54 -11.84
CA GLY A 170 -5.00 6.68 -11.27
C GLY A 170 -4.52 7.01 -9.86
N PHE A 171 -5.13 8.03 -9.30
CA PHE A 171 -5.01 8.40 -7.89
C PHE A 171 -6.41 8.37 -7.31
N GLY A 172 -6.65 7.40 -6.46
CA GLY A 172 -7.93 7.18 -5.82
C GLY A 172 -7.94 7.67 -4.37
N LYS A 173 -9.12 7.51 -3.79
CA LYS A 173 -9.31 7.55 -2.36
C LYS A 173 -9.61 6.11 -1.96
N LEU A 174 -9.03 5.61 -0.89
CA LEU A 174 -9.44 4.32 -0.35
C LEU A 174 -10.95 4.40 -0.07
N LEU A 175 -11.70 3.41 -0.55
CA LEU A 175 -13.15 3.39 -0.43
C LEU A 175 -13.52 3.59 1.05
N GLU A 176 -14.45 4.49 1.26
CA GLU A 176 -15.03 4.81 2.55
C GLU A 176 -15.33 3.54 3.35
N THR A 177 -14.62 3.32 4.43
CA THR A 177 -15.23 2.60 5.53
C THR A 177 -16.38 3.49 5.99
N LYS A 178 -17.57 2.94 6.19
CA LYS A 178 -18.86 3.64 6.44
C LYS A 178 -18.85 4.71 7.54
N GLN A 179 -17.71 5.11 8.06
CA GLN A 179 -17.59 5.87 9.31
C GLN A 179 -16.65 7.08 9.29
N GLU A 180 -15.78 7.30 8.28
CA GLU A 180 -14.80 8.39 8.39
C GLU A 180 -14.53 9.14 7.07
N VAL A 181 -14.53 10.46 7.16
CA VAL A 181 -14.26 11.41 6.06
C VAL A 181 -12.75 11.56 5.76
N PHE A 182 -11.88 10.81 6.44
CA PHE A 182 -10.45 10.81 6.17
C PHE A 182 -10.13 9.94 4.95
N GLN A 183 -9.99 10.59 3.81
CA GLN A 183 -9.60 9.93 2.57
C GLN A 183 -8.14 10.21 2.31
N GLU A 184 -7.26 9.26 2.62
CA GLU A 184 -5.89 9.34 2.17
C GLU A 184 -5.82 9.04 0.65
N ARG A 185 -5.02 9.85 -0.05
CA ARG A 185 -4.75 9.62 -1.47
C ARG A 185 -3.98 8.32 -1.60
N VAL A 186 -4.44 7.39 -2.44
CA VAL A 186 -3.73 6.16 -2.78
C VAL A 186 -3.33 6.14 -4.25
N ILE A 187 -2.25 5.45 -4.55
CA ILE A 187 -1.84 5.15 -5.92
C ILE A 187 -2.66 3.95 -6.38
N GLN A 188 -3.45 4.13 -7.45
CA GLN A 188 -4.10 3.04 -8.13
C GLN A 188 -3.17 2.51 -9.24
N THR A 189 -3.03 1.19 -9.33
CA THR A 189 -2.15 0.56 -10.31
C THR A 189 -2.80 -0.66 -10.94
N THR A 190 -2.42 -0.94 -12.19
CA THR A 190 -2.75 -2.20 -12.88
C THR A 190 -1.79 -3.33 -12.54
N THR A 191 -0.72 -3.04 -11.78
CA THR A 191 0.22 -4.04 -11.31
C THR A 191 -0.49 -5.09 -10.49
N PRO A 192 -0.37 -6.40 -10.80
CA PRO A 192 -0.96 -7.45 -10.00
C PRO A 192 -0.46 -7.42 -8.55
N ILE A 193 -1.34 -7.07 -7.63
CA ILE A 193 -1.10 -7.14 -6.17
C ILE A 193 -1.88 -8.34 -5.65
N ASN A 194 -1.19 -9.23 -4.94
CA ASN A 194 -1.75 -10.46 -4.39
C ASN A 194 -1.34 -10.59 -2.91
N PRO A 195 -2.03 -11.45 -2.13
CA PRO A 195 -1.60 -11.77 -0.77
C PRO A 195 -0.12 -12.15 -0.72
N GLY A 196 0.65 -11.46 0.13
CA GLY A 196 2.11 -11.58 0.24
C GLY A 196 2.89 -10.44 -0.41
N ASN A 197 2.31 -9.69 -1.36
CA ASN A 197 2.91 -8.44 -1.84
C ASN A 197 2.62 -7.26 -0.90
N SER A 198 1.61 -7.37 -0.02
CA SER A 198 1.27 -6.34 0.97
C SER A 198 2.47 -6.01 1.85
N GLY A 199 2.75 -4.72 2.02
CA GLY A 199 3.91 -4.19 2.73
C GLY A 199 5.18 -4.11 1.88
N GLY A 200 5.24 -4.78 0.73
CA GLY A 200 6.33 -4.68 -0.22
C GLY A 200 6.31 -3.40 -1.05
N PRO A 201 7.41 -3.09 -1.75
CA PRO A 201 7.53 -1.86 -2.51
C PRO A 201 6.75 -1.87 -3.83
N LEU A 202 6.15 -0.72 -4.16
CA LEU A 202 5.85 -0.30 -5.52
C LEU A 202 6.98 0.62 -5.98
N VAL A 203 7.66 0.27 -7.05
CA VAL A 203 8.85 0.98 -7.53
C VAL A 203 8.68 1.53 -8.94
N ASP A 204 9.40 2.60 -9.26
CA ASP A 204 9.46 3.15 -10.61
C ASP A 204 10.57 2.48 -11.46
N SER A 205 10.70 2.92 -12.72
CA SER A 205 11.73 2.43 -13.63
C SER A 205 13.16 2.84 -13.27
N GLU A 206 13.36 3.69 -12.25
CA GLU A 206 14.66 4.15 -11.77
C GLU A 206 15.02 3.54 -10.39
N ASP A 207 14.38 2.42 -10.01
CA ASP A 207 14.60 1.67 -8.77
C ASP A 207 14.22 2.44 -7.49
N ARG A 208 13.36 3.44 -7.59
CA ARG A 208 12.91 4.23 -6.43
C ARG A 208 11.56 3.72 -5.95
N VAL A 209 11.42 3.54 -4.65
CA VAL A 209 10.14 3.21 -4.04
C VAL A 209 9.22 4.42 -4.11
N VAL A 210 8.09 4.28 -4.80
CA VAL A 210 7.07 5.33 -4.98
C VAL A 210 5.80 5.04 -4.17
N GLY A 211 5.67 3.82 -3.65
CA GLY A 211 4.56 3.44 -2.77
C GLY A 211 4.83 2.14 -2.04
N ILE A 212 3.96 1.83 -1.08
CA ILE A 212 3.91 0.54 -0.37
C ILE A 212 2.62 -0.17 -0.80
N ASN A 213 2.75 -1.37 -1.37
CA ASN A 213 1.60 -2.17 -1.78
C ASN A 213 0.73 -2.49 -0.57
N SER A 214 -0.59 -2.29 -0.65
CA SER A 214 -1.48 -2.53 0.48
C SER A 214 -2.58 -3.51 0.12
N ALA A 215 -3.59 -3.08 -0.61
CA ALA A 215 -4.82 -3.84 -0.78
C ALA A 215 -5.17 -4.07 -2.25
N ILE A 216 -6.01 -5.07 -2.45
CA ILE A 216 -6.81 -5.27 -3.65
C ILE A 216 -8.27 -4.97 -3.30
N LEU A 217 -8.98 -4.32 -4.21
CA LEU A 217 -10.42 -4.21 -4.09
C LEU A 217 -11.04 -5.58 -4.36
N MET A 218 -11.59 -6.22 -3.31
CA MET A 218 -12.24 -7.53 -3.45
C MET A 218 -13.35 -7.46 -4.50
N GLY A 219 -13.26 -8.33 -5.52
CA GLY A 219 -14.21 -8.37 -6.64
C GLY A 219 -13.84 -7.50 -7.85
N ALA A 220 -12.81 -6.65 -7.77
CA ALA A 220 -12.26 -5.94 -8.92
C ALA A 220 -11.04 -6.69 -9.48
N GLN A 221 -10.97 -6.82 -10.80
CA GLN A 221 -9.81 -7.39 -11.47
C GLN A 221 -8.87 -6.28 -11.94
N ASN A 222 -7.56 -6.47 -11.79
CA ASN A 222 -6.52 -5.55 -12.24
C ASN A 222 -6.58 -4.14 -11.61
N ILE A 223 -7.06 -4.04 -10.37
CA ILE A 223 -7.02 -2.82 -9.58
C ILE A 223 -6.28 -3.12 -8.29
N GLY A 224 -5.03 -2.68 -8.20
CA GLY A 224 -4.21 -2.69 -6.99
C GLY A 224 -4.09 -1.28 -6.42
N PHE A 225 -3.83 -1.21 -5.12
CA PHE A 225 -3.59 0.05 -4.42
C PHE A 225 -2.25 0.02 -3.69
N ALA A 226 -1.60 1.19 -3.67
CA ALA A 226 -0.40 1.40 -2.87
C ALA A 226 -0.48 2.72 -2.11
N ILE A 227 0.08 2.74 -0.91
CA ILE A 227 0.20 3.93 -0.08
C ILE A 227 1.33 4.78 -0.64
N PRO A 228 1.11 6.08 -0.97
CA PRO A 228 2.15 6.94 -1.53
C PRO A 228 3.37 7.05 -0.63
N ILE A 229 4.56 7.02 -1.21
CA ILE A 229 5.80 7.03 -0.41
C ILE A 229 5.98 8.33 0.38
N ASN A 230 5.46 9.47 -0.08
CA ASN A 230 5.53 10.72 0.65
C ASN A 230 4.68 10.67 1.93
N THR A 231 3.49 10.03 1.88
CA THR A 231 2.70 9.72 3.07
C THR A 231 3.47 8.83 4.04
N VAL A 232 4.08 7.75 3.52
CA VAL A 232 4.89 6.83 4.34
C VAL A 232 6.05 7.53 5.02
N LYS A 233 6.79 8.41 4.33
CA LYS A 233 7.90 9.19 4.90
C LYS A 233 7.47 10.04 6.10
N SER A 234 6.30 10.70 5.97
CA SER A 234 5.73 11.51 7.06
C SER A 234 5.39 10.63 8.27
N ILE A 235 4.70 9.52 8.02
CA ILE A 235 4.30 8.57 9.07
C ILE A 235 5.54 7.97 9.76
N VAL A 236 6.53 7.51 9.02
CA VAL A 236 7.77 6.95 9.57
C VAL A 236 8.47 7.93 10.51
N THR A 237 8.48 9.22 10.16
CA THR A 237 9.06 10.28 11.00
C THR A 237 8.33 10.38 12.34
N GLU A 238 7.01 10.33 12.33
CA GLU A 238 6.20 10.38 13.55
C GLU A 238 6.31 9.08 14.37
N LEU A 239 6.30 7.92 13.73
CA LEU A 239 6.46 6.63 14.40
C LEU A 239 7.82 6.53 15.11
N ARG A 240 8.90 7.03 14.51
CA ARG A 240 10.22 7.09 15.14
C ARG A 240 10.26 7.99 16.37
N THR A 241 9.57 9.13 16.31
CA THR A 241 9.61 10.13 17.37
C THR A 241 8.66 9.81 18.51
N ASN A 242 7.45 9.34 18.18
CA ASN A 242 6.34 9.26 19.13
C ASN A 242 5.83 7.81 19.34
N GLY A 243 6.31 6.83 18.56
CA GLY A 243 5.79 5.46 18.52
C GLY A 243 4.39 5.35 17.90
N ARG A 244 3.77 6.47 17.54
CA ARG A 244 2.42 6.57 16.97
C ARG A 244 2.27 7.83 16.14
N VAL A 245 1.29 7.87 15.26
CA VAL A 245 0.89 9.08 14.53
C VAL A 245 -0.12 9.87 15.37
N ILE A 246 0.16 11.14 15.56
CA ILE A 246 -0.69 12.06 16.33
C ILE A 246 -1.59 12.81 15.37
N ARG A 247 -2.87 12.42 15.29
CA ARG A 247 -3.85 13.09 14.43
C ARG A 247 -4.72 14.07 15.20
N PRO A 248 -5.00 15.24 14.60
CA PRO A 248 -6.00 16.14 15.16
C PRO A 248 -7.37 15.46 15.17
N TRP A 249 -8.11 15.66 16.24
CA TRP A 249 -9.41 15.06 16.45
C TRP A 249 -10.44 16.11 16.87
N LEU A 250 -11.54 16.15 16.16
CA LEU A 250 -12.69 16.97 16.50
C LEU A 250 -13.82 16.11 17.08
N GLY A 251 -13.95 14.86 16.65
CA GLY A 251 -14.96 13.91 17.10
C GLY A 251 -16.33 14.13 16.48
N ILE A 252 -16.37 14.27 15.15
CA ILE A 252 -17.62 14.37 14.39
C ILE A 252 -17.63 13.33 13.27
N LYS A 253 -18.84 12.85 12.93
CA LYS A 253 -19.12 12.16 11.68
C LYS A 253 -20.08 13.02 10.86
N GLY A 254 -19.93 13.02 9.57
CA GLY A 254 -20.77 13.87 8.72
C GLY A 254 -20.89 13.34 7.29
N LYS A 255 -21.89 13.90 6.59
CA LYS A 255 -22.14 13.64 5.17
C LYS A 255 -22.17 14.97 4.43
N PHE A 256 -21.53 15.06 3.25
CA PHE A 256 -21.49 16.31 2.50
C PHE A 256 -22.83 16.60 1.82
N VAL A 257 -23.40 17.76 2.12
CA VAL A 257 -24.50 18.36 1.37
C VAL A 257 -23.89 19.12 0.20
N THR A 258 -23.87 18.49 -0.98
CA THR A 258 -23.43 19.16 -2.22
C THR A 258 -24.53 20.06 -2.79
N ASP A 259 -24.18 20.88 -3.77
CA ASP A 259 -25.18 21.72 -4.47
C ASP A 259 -26.24 20.86 -5.18
N GLU A 260 -25.88 19.66 -5.67
CA GLU A 260 -26.81 18.70 -6.27
C GLU A 260 -27.81 18.19 -5.23
N VAL A 261 -27.32 17.70 -4.09
CA VAL A 261 -28.17 17.21 -2.99
C VAL A 261 -29.08 18.32 -2.48
N ARG A 262 -28.56 19.54 -2.31
CA ARG A 262 -29.36 20.69 -1.89
C ARG A 262 -30.52 21.00 -2.85
N ASN A 263 -30.30 20.87 -4.15
CA ASN A 263 -31.32 21.12 -5.15
C ASN A 263 -32.42 20.04 -5.21
N LEU A 264 -32.07 18.80 -4.78
CA LEU A 264 -33.04 17.70 -4.69
C LEU A 264 -33.96 17.81 -3.47
N ILE A 265 -33.46 18.45 -2.40
CA ILE A 265 -34.19 18.58 -1.14
C ILE A 265 -34.73 19.99 -1.05
N ALA A 266 -36.05 20.17 -1.04
CA ALA A 266 -36.69 21.47 -0.87
C ALA A 266 -36.52 22.05 0.57
N LEU A 267 -35.39 21.82 1.22
CA LEU A 267 -35.06 22.33 2.54
C LEU A 267 -34.02 23.46 2.42
N PRO A 268 -34.03 24.43 3.35
CA PRO A 268 -33.09 25.56 3.36
C PRO A 268 -31.71 25.08 3.86
N LEU A 269 -31.10 24.08 3.20
CA LEU A 269 -29.76 23.60 3.49
C LEU A 269 -28.72 24.44 2.76
N VAL A 270 -27.55 24.58 3.36
CA VAL A 270 -26.35 25.14 2.73
C VAL A 270 -25.39 24.03 2.37
N SER A 271 -24.54 24.25 1.37
CA SER A 271 -23.50 23.28 1.02
C SER A 271 -22.43 23.25 2.10
N GLY A 272 -22.03 22.06 2.55
CA GLY A 272 -21.09 21.84 3.64
C GLY A 272 -21.15 20.42 4.20
N LEU A 273 -20.45 20.18 5.29
CA LEU A 273 -20.47 18.91 6.02
C LEU A 273 -21.60 18.91 7.05
N LEU A 274 -22.70 18.21 6.76
CA LEU A 274 -23.79 17.97 7.71
C LEU A 274 -23.30 17.01 8.79
N ILE A 275 -23.32 17.42 10.05
CA ILE A 275 -22.92 16.62 11.20
C ILE A 275 -24.05 15.64 11.53
N ILE A 276 -23.76 14.34 11.39
CA ILE A 276 -24.70 13.24 11.65
C ILE A 276 -24.46 12.57 12.99
N ASP A 277 -23.25 12.71 13.55
CA ASP A 277 -22.89 12.15 14.85
C ASP A 277 -21.81 13.01 15.51
N VAL A 278 -21.85 13.11 16.86
CA VAL A 278 -20.83 13.76 17.69
C VAL A 278 -20.36 12.76 18.73
N GLU A 279 -19.09 12.42 18.69
CA GLU A 279 -18.49 11.40 19.56
C GLU A 279 -18.44 11.89 21.01
N ASP A 280 -18.77 10.99 21.95
CA ASP A 280 -18.72 11.29 23.39
C ASP A 280 -17.31 11.64 23.86
N GLY A 281 -17.21 12.64 24.74
CA GLY A 281 -15.93 13.14 25.25
C GLY A 281 -15.10 13.92 24.25
N SER A 282 -15.62 14.19 23.04
CA SER A 282 -14.92 14.88 21.98
C SER A 282 -14.86 16.41 22.20
N PRO A 283 -13.88 17.09 21.54
CA PRO A 283 -13.88 18.55 21.46
C PRO A 283 -15.18 19.11 20.87
N ALA A 284 -15.77 18.43 19.89
CA ALA A 284 -17.04 18.80 19.27
C ALA A 284 -18.18 18.82 20.30
N GLN A 285 -18.28 17.80 21.14
CA GLN A 285 -19.27 17.74 22.22
C GLN A 285 -19.06 18.88 23.22
N THR A 286 -17.79 19.15 23.58
CA THR A 286 -17.45 20.21 24.56
C THR A 286 -17.92 21.60 24.10
N ILE A 287 -17.87 21.91 22.81
CA ILE A 287 -18.31 23.20 22.28
C ILE A 287 -19.79 23.19 21.87
N GLY A 288 -20.51 22.10 22.10
CA GLY A 288 -21.95 21.97 21.86
C GLY A 288 -22.31 21.90 20.36
N LEU A 289 -21.50 21.20 19.55
CA LEU A 289 -21.93 20.83 18.20
C LEU A 289 -23.13 19.89 18.27
N ARG A 290 -24.05 20.05 17.30
CA ARG A 290 -25.28 19.26 17.24
C ARG A 290 -25.22 18.24 16.15
N ALA A 291 -25.48 16.98 16.49
CA ALA A 291 -25.73 15.91 15.53
C ALA A 291 -27.15 16.01 14.97
N GLY A 292 -27.37 15.36 13.82
CA GLY A 292 -28.71 15.16 13.29
C GLY A 292 -29.56 14.22 14.16
N GLU A 293 -30.89 14.39 14.11
CA GLU A 293 -31.86 13.58 14.86
C GLU A 293 -32.95 12.97 13.97
N LEU A 294 -33.08 13.42 12.72
CA LEU A 294 -34.14 13.02 11.81
C LEU A 294 -33.59 12.10 10.71
N ASP A 295 -33.90 10.80 10.83
CA ASP A 295 -33.59 9.81 9.79
C ASP A 295 -34.51 9.99 8.58
N VAL A 296 -33.90 10.14 7.41
CA VAL A 296 -34.61 10.24 6.13
C VAL A 296 -33.88 9.43 5.05
N THR A 297 -34.58 9.06 4.01
CA THR A 297 -33.99 8.44 2.81
C THR A 297 -34.12 9.39 1.63
N ILE A 298 -33.00 9.72 0.99
CA ILE A 298 -32.94 10.60 -0.16
C ILE A 298 -32.28 9.80 -1.30
N GLU A 299 -33.04 9.57 -2.38
CA GLU A 299 -32.61 8.75 -3.53
C GLU A 299 -32.08 7.36 -3.16
N GLY A 300 -32.67 6.73 -2.14
CA GLY A 300 -32.24 5.41 -1.65
C GLY A 300 -31.07 5.43 -0.65
N GLU A 301 -30.48 6.59 -0.41
CA GLU A 301 -29.40 6.80 0.54
C GLU A 301 -29.91 7.26 1.91
N PRO A 302 -29.43 6.69 3.03
CA PRO A 302 -29.82 7.14 4.37
C PRO A 302 -29.15 8.47 4.72
N TRP A 303 -29.91 9.38 5.30
CA TRP A 303 -29.45 10.68 5.81
C TRP A 303 -29.99 10.91 7.22
N VAL A 304 -29.22 11.66 8.03
CA VAL A 304 -29.66 12.10 9.36
C VAL A 304 -29.67 13.64 9.35
N LEU A 305 -30.84 14.22 9.28
CA LEU A 305 -31.02 15.68 9.16
C LEU A 305 -31.18 16.35 10.53
N GLY A 306 -31.06 17.68 10.58
CA GLY A 306 -31.25 18.49 11.79
C GLY A 306 -29.97 18.86 12.53
N GLY A 307 -28.84 18.28 12.15
CA GLY A 307 -27.52 18.62 12.68
C GLY A 307 -26.97 19.94 12.15
N ASP A 308 -25.90 20.41 12.75
CA ASP A 308 -25.11 21.54 12.25
C ASP A 308 -24.52 21.23 10.89
N ILE A 309 -24.38 22.25 10.05
CA ILE A 309 -23.64 22.14 8.79
C ILE A 309 -22.36 22.94 8.92
N LEU A 310 -21.20 22.26 8.92
CA LEU A 310 -19.90 22.89 8.91
C LEU A 310 -19.61 23.44 7.52
N VAL A 311 -19.48 24.76 7.40
CA VAL A 311 -19.30 25.46 6.11
C VAL A 311 -17.90 26.02 5.90
N ALA A 312 -17.15 26.28 7.00
CA ALA A 312 -15.74 26.68 6.92
C ALA A 312 -14.96 26.25 8.18
N VAL A 313 -13.65 26.03 8.03
CA VAL A 313 -12.69 25.78 9.10
C VAL A 313 -11.55 26.79 8.98
N SER A 314 -11.28 27.54 10.04
CA SER A 314 -10.26 28.61 10.06
C SER A 314 -10.35 29.58 8.87
N GLY A 315 -11.58 29.88 8.41
CA GLY A 315 -11.84 30.75 7.30
C GLY A 315 -11.79 30.13 5.90
N GLU A 316 -11.34 28.86 5.77
CA GLU A 316 -11.35 28.12 4.52
C GLU A 316 -12.70 27.38 4.34
N ASP A 317 -13.36 27.57 3.18
CA ASP A 317 -14.62 26.88 2.86
C ASP A 317 -14.48 25.36 2.81
N VAL A 318 -15.48 24.65 3.33
CA VAL A 318 -15.54 23.18 3.34
C VAL A 318 -16.87 22.69 2.73
N LYS A 319 -17.06 22.96 1.44
CA LYS A 319 -18.25 22.57 0.68
C LYS A 319 -18.16 21.18 0.07
N THR A 320 -16.95 20.65 -0.09
CA THR A 320 -16.70 19.33 -0.65
C THR A 320 -15.72 18.53 0.23
N SER A 321 -15.71 17.20 0.03
CA SER A 321 -14.77 16.32 0.75
C SER A 321 -13.31 16.66 0.47
N GLU A 322 -12.99 17.14 -0.76
CA GLU A 322 -11.65 17.55 -1.15
C GLU A 322 -11.18 18.79 -0.40
N GLN A 323 -12.05 19.80 -0.30
CA GLN A 323 -11.75 21.03 0.46
C GLN A 323 -11.53 20.70 1.93
N TYR A 324 -12.42 19.91 2.53
CA TYR A 324 -12.29 19.47 3.91
C TYR A 324 -11.00 18.68 4.16
N ALA A 325 -10.69 17.69 3.33
CA ALA A 325 -9.46 16.92 3.43
C ALA A 325 -8.21 17.79 3.28
N LYS A 326 -8.24 18.82 2.40
CA LYS A 326 -7.15 19.78 2.27
C LYS A 326 -6.92 20.56 3.56
N VAL A 327 -7.99 21.06 4.17
CA VAL A 327 -7.91 21.80 5.44
C VAL A 327 -7.41 20.90 6.55
N LEU A 328 -7.97 19.70 6.71
CA LEU A 328 -7.58 18.75 7.76
C LEU A 328 -6.09 18.39 7.74
N ARG A 329 -5.47 18.29 6.55
CA ARG A 329 -4.03 18.00 6.43
C ARG A 329 -3.13 19.11 7.00
N GLN A 330 -3.65 20.33 7.17
CA GLN A 330 -2.90 21.47 7.71
C GLN A 330 -3.05 21.60 9.23
N LEU A 331 -4.04 20.91 9.81
CA LEU A 331 -4.36 21.01 11.24
C LEU A 331 -3.44 20.11 12.07
N LYS A 332 -3.22 20.55 13.31
CA LYS A 332 -2.43 19.79 14.31
C LYS A 332 -3.28 19.53 15.55
N ALA A 333 -2.99 18.43 16.23
CA ALA A 333 -3.55 18.18 17.54
C ALA A 333 -3.18 19.32 18.50
N LYS A 334 -4.06 19.66 19.42
CA LYS A 334 -3.96 20.78 20.38
C LYS A 334 -3.97 22.17 19.75
N GLN A 335 -4.20 22.28 18.45
CA GLN A 335 -4.40 23.55 17.76
C GLN A 335 -5.80 24.10 18.04
N SER A 336 -5.91 25.39 18.31
CA SER A 336 -7.19 26.11 18.37
C SER A 336 -7.57 26.55 16.97
N ILE A 337 -8.81 26.27 16.57
CA ILE A 337 -9.36 26.59 15.25
C ILE A 337 -10.77 27.17 15.38
N ASP A 338 -11.18 27.94 14.37
CA ASP A 338 -12.53 28.47 14.26
C ASP A 338 -13.37 27.61 13.30
N LEU A 339 -14.52 27.16 13.75
CA LEU A 339 -15.52 26.44 12.96
C LEU A 339 -16.67 27.38 12.63
N THR A 340 -16.91 27.61 11.34
CA THR A 340 -18.11 28.32 10.89
C THR A 340 -19.21 27.31 10.58
N LEU A 341 -20.31 27.40 11.28
CA LEU A 341 -21.44 26.49 11.21
C LEU A 341 -22.68 27.23 10.66
N PHE A 342 -23.55 26.47 10.02
CA PHE A 342 -24.92 26.89 9.74
C PHE A 342 -25.85 26.10 10.67
N ARG A 343 -26.56 26.81 11.55
CA ARG A 343 -27.48 26.26 12.58
C ARG A 343 -28.73 27.11 12.63
N ASP A 344 -29.90 26.50 12.59
CA ASP A 344 -31.19 27.18 12.72
C ASP A 344 -31.34 28.40 11.78
N GLY A 345 -30.91 28.24 10.51
CA GLY A 345 -30.99 29.30 9.49
C GLY A 345 -29.94 30.42 9.62
N THR A 346 -29.02 30.34 10.59
CA THR A 346 -28.00 31.37 10.83
C THR A 346 -26.58 30.79 10.82
N ARG A 347 -25.61 31.63 10.38
CA ARG A 347 -24.18 31.29 10.52
C ARG A 347 -23.70 31.65 11.91
N ARG A 348 -22.90 30.74 12.50
CA ARG A 348 -22.25 30.90 13.81
C ARG A 348 -20.80 30.48 13.71
N THR A 349 -19.92 31.13 14.43
CA THR A 349 -18.53 30.73 14.57
C THR A 349 -18.29 30.28 16.00
N LEU A 350 -17.70 29.09 16.15
CA LEU A 350 -17.29 28.50 17.43
C LEU A 350 -15.79 28.24 17.37
N THR A 351 -15.08 28.60 18.41
CA THR A 351 -13.65 28.26 18.54
C THR A 351 -13.51 26.94 19.30
N VAL A 352 -12.70 26.04 18.80
CA VAL A 352 -12.42 24.75 19.42
C VAL A 352 -10.93 24.44 19.44
N THR A 353 -10.45 23.85 20.52
CA THR A 353 -9.11 23.24 20.56
C THR A 353 -9.22 21.78 20.16
N LEU A 354 -8.53 21.37 19.10
CA LEU A 354 -8.54 20.00 18.63
C LEU A 354 -7.90 19.07 19.66
N GLY A 355 -8.49 17.92 19.86
CA GLY A 355 -7.92 16.83 20.66
C GLY A 355 -6.86 16.04 19.88
N GLU A 356 -6.25 15.07 20.55
CA GLU A 356 -5.57 13.96 19.91
C GLU A 356 -6.58 12.84 19.67
N ARG A 357 -6.61 12.26 18.47
CA ARG A 357 -7.52 11.15 18.19
C ARG A 357 -7.24 10.01 19.16
N PRO A 358 -8.26 9.49 19.88
CA PRO A 358 -8.08 8.34 20.74
C PRO A 358 -7.54 7.16 19.91
N THR A 359 -6.43 6.59 20.35
CA THR A 359 -5.93 5.33 19.78
C THR A 359 -6.92 4.23 20.18
N PRO A 360 -7.42 3.40 19.26
CA PRO A 360 -8.16 2.21 19.62
C PRO A 360 -7.34 1.43 20.66
N PRO A 361 -7.95 0.84 21.69
CA PRO A 361 -7.22 0.05 22.66
C PRO A 361 -6.42 -1.00 21.89
N SER A 362 -5.10 -1.00 22.06
CA SER A 362 -4.24 -2.04 21.50
C SER A 362 -4.78 -3.39 21.96
N PRO A 363 -4.91 -4.38 21.10
CA PRO A 363 -5.25 -5.72 21.53
C PRO A 363 -4.29 -6.10 22.68
N PRO A 364 -4.75 -6.80 23.71
CA PRO A 364 -3.96 -7.09 24.90
C PRO A 364 -2.61 -7.67 24.49
N GLN A 365 -1.52 -7.01 24.87
CA GLN A 365 -0.18 -7.50 24.64
C GLN A 365 -0.05 -8.83 25.39
N HIS A 366 0.00 -9.91 24.65
CA HIS A 366 0.29 -11.22 25.22
C HIS A 366 1.75 -11.23 25.70
N PRO A 367 2.04 -11.89 26.86
CA PRO A 367 3.39 -11.98 27.36
C PRO A 367 4.30 -12.60 26.28
N LYS A 368 5.51 -12.03 26.12
CA LYS A 368 6.54 -12.58 25.22
C LYS A 368 6.83 -14.01 25.68
N ILE A 369 6.39 -14.99 24.90
CA ILE A 369 6.77 -16.40 25.11
C ILE A 369 8.04 -16.61 24.32
N GLU A 370 9.15 -16.91 25.00
CA GLU A 370 10.35 -17.36 24.35
C GLU A 370 10.08 -18.71 23.66
N VAL A 371 9.90 -18.67 22.34
CA VAL A 371 9.79 -19.87 21.54
C VAL A 371 11.21 -20.37 21.26
N PRO A 372 11.58 -21.59 21.68
CA PRO A 372 12.89 -22.14 21.35
C PRO A 372 13.06 -22.22 19.83
N PRO A 373 14.30 -22.11 19.31
CA PRO A 373 14.54 -22.13 17.87
C PRO A 373 13.99 -23.41 17.26
N VAL A 374 13.06 -23.27 16.31
CA VAL A 374 12.55 -24.40 15.54
C VAL A 374 13.66 -24.84 14.59
N VAL A 375 14.29 -25.97 14.89
CA VAL A 375 15.20 -26.67 13.98
C VAL A 375 14.34 -27.17 12.81
N PRO A 376 14.60 -26.77 11.54
CA PRO A 376 13.85 -27.28 10.41
C PRO A 376 14.07 -28.78 10.27
N GLN A 377 13.07 -29.62 10.50
CA GLN A 377 13.08 -30.99 10.00
C GLN A 377 12.93 -30.90 8.46
N GLY A 378 13.92 -31.50 7.77
CA GLY A 378 14.01 -31.45 6.31
C GLY A 378 12.71 -31.91 5.63
N LEU A 379 12.18 -31.06 4.77
CA LEU A 379 11.26 -31.48 3.74
C LEU A 379 12.06 -32.22 2.68
N GLU A 380 11.96 -33.58 2.67
CA GLU A 380 12.43 -34.37 1.55
C GLU A 380 11.57 -34.01 0.31
N PHE A 381 12.20 -33.41 -0.68
CA PHE A 381 11.63 -33.26 -2.00
C PHE A 381 11.55 -34.65 -2.64
N VAL A 382 10.36 -35.15 -2.90
CA VAL A 382 10.12 -36.29 -3.79
C VAL A 382 10.23 -35.74 -5.22
N PRO A 383 11.19 -36.16 -6.04
CA PRO A 383 11.27 -35.75 -7.44
C PRO A 383 10.16 -36.46 -8.23
N PHE A 384 9.44 -35.69 -9.08
CA PHE A 384 8.56 -36.22 -10.10
C PHE A 384 9.35 -36.71 -11.32
#